data_9aee2ee7fd4e021bba1f7bd470f9e46a
#
_entry.id   9aee2ee7fd4e021bba1f7bd470f9e46a
#
_cell.length_a   1.000
_cell.length_b   1.000
_cell.length_c   1.000
_cell.angle_alpha   90.00
_cell.angle_beta   90.00
_cell.angle_gamma   90.00
#
_symmetry.space_group_name_H-M   'P 1'
#
loop_
_entity.id
_entity.type
_entity.pdbx_description
1 polymer ?
#
loop_
_entity_poly.entity_id
_entity_poly.type
_entity_poly.pdbx_seq_one_letter_code
_entity_poly.pdbx_strand_id
1 'polypeptide(L)'
;MTESDFQDWLEKYLRPQEQRSADKINEIFAEDGVYWWGPYGEPRHGVDAIYEHHRNALSHQEDIHYSYDILATTEAYGLARFYLKIKDQHPGAPNRYEGIFMVHLNDEKKCTLFEEWYNFTTVDE
;
A
#
# COMPACT_ATOMS: atom_id res chain seq x y z
N MET A 1 1.26 10.92 -15.43
CA MET A 1 1.21 11.06 -13.96
C MET A 1 2.32 12.00 -13.52
N THR A 2 1.99 13.00 -12.72
CA THR A 2 3.00 13.88 -12.14
C THR A 2 3.43 13.36 -10.77
N GLU A 3 4.59 13.83 -10.30
CA GLU A 3 5.04 13.49 -8.95
C GLU A 3 4.03 13.94 -7.88
N SER A 4 3.43 15.11 -8.08
CA SER A 4 2.40 15.63 -7.17
C SER A 4 1.16 14.74 -7.14
N ASP A 5 0.69 14.26 -8.29
CA ASP A 5 -0.43 13.31 -8.35
C ASP A 5 -0.12 12.03 -7.59
N PHE A 6 1.08 11.52 -7.76
CA PHE A 6 1.51 10.29 -7.10
C PHE A 6 1.64 10.49 -5.59
N GLN A 7 2.24 11.60 -5.17
CA GLN A 7 2.37 11.92 -3.75
C GLN A 7 1.00 12.06 -3.09
N ASP A 8 0.06 12.75 -3.73
CA ASP A 8 -1.32 12.88 -3.21
C ASP A 8 -1.97 11.52 -3.05
N TRP A 9 -1.80 10.63 -4.03
CA TRP A 9 -2.35 9.28 -3.96
C TRP A 9 -1.73 8.50 -2.80
N LEU A 10 -0.39 8.54 -2.66
CA LEU A 10 0.31 7.83 -1.59
C LEU A 10 -0.14 8.33 -0.22
N GLU A 11 -0.32 9.63 -0.04
CA GLU A 11 -0.81 10.17 1.23
C GLU A 11 -2.22 9.66 1.55
N LYS A 12 -3.09 9.57 0.56
CA LYS A 12 -4.45 9.02 0.74
C LYS A 12 -4.45 7.52 0.98
N TYR A 13 -3.42 6.82 0.53
CA TYR A 13 -3.27 5.38 0.73
C TYR A 13 -2.65 5.07 2.09
N LEU A 14 -1.56 5.75 2.45
CA LEU A 14 -0.74 5.40 3.61
C LEU A 14 -1.23 6.02 4.91
N ARG A 15 -1.63 7.28 4.92
CA ARG A 15 -2.01 7.97 6.16
C ARG A 15 -3.25 7.38 6.84
N PRO A 16 -4.33 7.01 6.12
CA PRO A 16 -5.44 6.33 6.77
C PRO A 16 -5.05 4.99 7.42
N GLN A 17 -4.11 4.25 6.81
CA GLN A 17 -3.63 2.98 7.38
C GLN A 17 -2.90 3.21 8.71
N GLU A 18 -2.18 4.30 8.85
CA GLU A 18 -1.55 4.67 10.12
C GLU A 18 -2.58 4.91 11.22
N GLN A 19 -3.81 5.26 10.85
CA GLN A 19 -4.94 5.41 11.75
C GLN A 19 -5.80 4.14 11.82
N ARG A 20 -5.31 3.03 11.27
CA ARG A 20 -5.99 1.73 11.21
C ARG A 20 -7.34 1.79 10.47
N SER A 21 -7.43 2.64 9.45
CA SER A 21 -8.64 2.81 8.66
C SER A 21 -8.43 2.33 7.23
N ALA A 22 -9.35 1.52 6.72
CA ALA A 22 -9.43 1.10 5.33
C ALA A 22 -10.47 1.88 4.54
N ASP A 23 -11.09 2.89 5.14
CA ASP A 23 -12.26 3.58 4.57
C ASP A 23 -11.96 4.30 3.25
N LYS A 24 -10.72 4.71 3.03
CA LYS A 24 -10.31 5.42 1.80
C LYS A 24 -10.08 4.51 0.60
N ILE A 25 -9.98 3.20 0.81
CA ILE A 25 -9.68 2.26 -0.28
C ILE A 25 -10.68 2.40 -1.42
N ASN A 26 -11.97 2.50 -1.11
CA ASN A 26 -13.01 2.65 -2.13
C ASN A 26 -12.93 3.95 -2.92
N GLU A 27 -12.25 4.96 -2.39
CA GLU A 27 -12.10 6.27 -3.05
C GLU A 27 -10.87 6.32 -3.96
N ILE A 28 -9.82 5.57 -3.63
CA ILE A 28 -8.52 5.68 -4.31
C ILE A 28 -8.20 4.54 -5.27
N PHE A 29 -8.96 3.44 -5.22
CA PHE A 29 -8.83 2.34 -6.18
C PHE A 29 -10.01 2.36 -7.15
N ALA A 30 -9.74 2.04 -8.42
CA ALA A 30 -10.78 1.84 -9.42
C ALA A 30 -11.62 0.61 -9.03
N GLU A 31 -12.88 0.59 -9.46
CA GLU A 31 -13.81 -0.50 -9.12
C GLU A 31 -13.24 -1.87 -9.52
N ASP A 32 -12.58 -1.95 -10.67
CA ASP A 32 -11.95 -3.15 -11.19
C ASP A 32 -10.43 -3.18 -10.96
N GLY A 33 -9.93 -2.38 -10.04
CA GLY A 33 -8.51 -2.31 -9.72
C GLY A 33 -7.94 -3.65 -9.27
N VAL A 34 -6.63 -3.78 -9.42
CA VAL A 34 -5.90 -4.99 -9.02
C VAL A 34 -4.82 -4.60 -8.03
N TYR A 35 -4.77 -5.32 -6.92
CA TYR A 35 -3.77 -5.14 -5.88
C TYR A 35 -2.94 -6.42 -5.76
N TRP A 36 -1.64 -6.28 -5.88
CA TRP A 36 -0.71 -7.40 -5.87
C TRP A 36 0.43 -7.11 -4.89
N TRP A 37 0.58 -7.97 -3.89
CA TRP A 37 1.61 -7.79 -2.86
C TRP A 37 2.56 -8.99 -2.86
N GLY A 38 3.84 -8.71 -3.13
CA GLY A 38 4.87 -9.73 -3.21
C GLY A 38 4.76 -10.60 -4.47
N PRO A 39 5.91 -11.11 -4.96
CA PRO A 39 5.96 -11.82 -6.24
C PRO A 39 5.22 -13.16 -6.25
N TYR A 40 4.95 -13.72 -5.08
CA TYR A 40 4.27 -15.02 -4.96
C TYR A 40 2.88 -14.90 -4.36
N GLY A 41 2.42 -13.68 -4.06
CA GLY A 41 1.07 -13.47 -3.54
C GLY A 41 0.03 -13.59 -4.63
N GLU A 42 -1.18 -14.00 -4.26
CA GLU A 42 -2.31 -13.98 -5.18
C GLU A 42 -2.88 -12.55 -5.26
N PRO A 43 -3.07 -12.01 -6.46
CA PRO A 43 -3.64 -10.66 -6.57
C PRO A 43 -5.07 -10.61 -6.06
N ARG A 44 -5.46 -9.44 -5.56
CA ARG A 44 -6.85 -9.14 -5.21
C ARG A 44 -7.46 -8.37 -6.37
N HIS A 45 -8.56 -8.88 -6.90
CA HIS A 45 -9.25 -8.29 -8.04
C HIS A 45 -10.51 -7.56 -7.57
N GLY A 46 -10.60 -6.28 -7.91
CA GLY A 46 -11.73 -5.44 -7.58
C GLY A 46 -11.59 -4.77 -6.22
N VAL A 47 -12.21 -3.59 -6.11
CA VAL A 47 -12.09 -2.74 -4.94
C VAL A 47 -12.60 -3.39 -3.66
N ASP A 48 -13.64 -4.22 -3.74
CA ASP A 48 -14.17 -4.89 -2.56
C ASP A 48 -13.16 -5.89 -1.97
N ALA A 49 -12.49 -6.66 -2.83
CA ALA A 49 -11.45 -7.60 -2.40
C ALA A 49 -10.24 -6.86 -1.82
N ILE A 50 -9.87 -5.73 -2.43
CA ILE A 50 -8.77 -4.88 -1.96
C ILE A 50 -9.11 -4.31 -0.57
N TYR A 51 -10.32 -3.81 -0.40
CA TYR A 51 -10.80 -3.31 0.89
C TYR A 51 -10.72 -4.39 1.98
N GLU A 52 -11.24 -5.57 1.71
CA GLU A 52 -11.24 -6.68 2.67
C GLU A 52 -9.81 -7.09 3.05
N HIS A 53 -8.90 -7.13 2.08
CA HIS A 53 -7.49 -7.43 2.34
C HIS A 53 -6.89 -6.44 3.33
N HIS A 54 -7.09 -5.14 3.09
CA HIS A 54 -6.54 -4.09 3.97
C HIS A 54 -7.21 -4.09 5.34
N ARG A 55 -8.53 -4.23 5.39
CA ARG A 55 -9.27 -4.30 6.65
C ARG A 55 -8.76 -5.44 7.53
N ASN A 56 -8.56 -6.61 6.91
CA ASN A 56 -8.06 -7.78 7.63
C ASN A 56 -6.65 -7.54 8.18
N ALA A 57 -5.75 -6.99 7.37
CA ALA A 57 -4.38 -6.68 7.80
C ALA A 57 -4.38 -5.70 8.98
N LEU A 58 -5.16 -4.62 8.88
CA LEU A 58 -5.21 -3.59 9.90
C LEU A 58 -5.84 -4.07 11.21
N SER A 59 -6.62 -5.16 11.17
CA SER A 59 -7.27 -5.69 12.37
C SER A 59 -6.29 -6.22 13.41
N HIS A 60 -5.06 -6.59 13.00
CA HIS A 60 -4.05 -7.14 13.91
C HIS A 60 -2.75 -6.32 13.95
N GLN A 61 -2.72 -5.17 13.30
CA GLN A 61 -1.54 -4.29 13.25
C GLN A 61 -1.80 -3.02 14.07
N GLU A 62 -0.78 -2.58 14.81
CA GLU A 62 -0.80 -1.37 15.62
C GLU A 62 0.48 -0.57 15.37
N ASP A 63 0.50 0.69 15.82
CA ASP A 63 1.68 1.54 15.74
C ASP A 63 2.27 1.55 14.33
N ILE A 64 1.40 1.78 13.35
CA ILE A 64 1.74 1.73 11.93
C ILE A 64 2.38 3.06 11.52
N HIS A 65 3.61 3.00 11.01
CA HIS A 65 4.34 4.18 10.54
C HIS A 65 4.92 3.89 9.16
N TYR A 66 4.53 4.71 8.19
CA TYR A 66 5.05 4.66 6.82
C TYR A 66 5.91 5.88 6.53
N SER A 67 7.03 5.64 5.89
CA SER A 67 7.79 6.68 5.19
C SER A 67 8.09 6.18 3.78
N TYR A 68 8.37 7.10 2.86
CA TYR A 68 8.62 6.75 1.47
C TYR A 68 9.44 7.80 0.76
N ASP A 69 10.08 7.36 -0.33
CA ASP A 69 10.78 8.21 -1.28
C ASP A 69 10.22 7.92 -2.66
N ILE A 70 9.77 8.94 -3.39
CA ILE A 70 9.35 8.78 -4.78
C ILE A 70 10.59 8.66 -5.64
N LEU A 71 10.71 7.53 -6.35
CA LEU A 71 11.89 7.23 -7.16
C LEU A 71 11.73 7.71 -8.59
N ALA A 72 10.53 7.60 -9.15
CA ALA A 72 10.25 7.98 -10.53
C ALA A 72 8.75 8.10 -10.77
N THR A 73 8.38 8.91 -11.75
CA THR A 73 7.04 8.92 -12.31
C THR A 73 7.15 8.90 -13.83
N THR A 74 6.25 8.16 -14.46
CA THR A 74 6.11 8.10 -15.92
C THR A 74 4.68 8.45 -16.29
N GLU A 75 4.36 8.40 -17.58
CA GLU A 75 2.97 8.57 -18.00
C GLU A 75 2.07 7.46 -17.48
N ALA A 76 2.62 6.25 -17.32
CA ALA A 76 1.87 5.06 -16.96
C ALA A 76 1.85 4.77 -15.45
N TYR A 77 2.94 5.05 -14.73
CA TYR A 77 3.05 4.63 -13.33
C TYR A 77 3.99 5.51 -12.52
N GLY A 78 3.86 5.41 -11.19
CA GLY A 78 4.81 5.94 -10.24
C GLY A 78 5.50 4.82 -9.47
N LEU A 79 6.77 5.03 -9.13
CA LEU A 79 7.56 4.13 -8.29
C LEU A 79 7.97 4.84 -7.01
N ALA A 80 7.78 4.17 -5.88
CA ALA A 80 8.20 4.69 -4.58
C ALA A 80 8.86 3.57 -3.78
N ARG A 81 9.93 3.90 -3.06
CA ARG A 81 10.46 3.04 -2.01
C ARG A 81 9.73 3.35 -0.73
N PHE A 82 9.27 2.33 -0.03
CA PHE A 82 8.58 2.52 1.23
C PHE A 82 9.29 1.81 2.38
N TYR A 83 9.07 2.35 3.58
CA TYR A 83 9.51 1.76 4.83
C TYR A 83 8.30 1.70 5.75
N LEU A 84 8.09 0.55 6.36
CA LEU A 84 6.95 0.33 7.25
C LEU A 84 7.44 -0.23 8.58
N LYS A 85 7.04 0.43 9.65
CA LYS A 85 7.22 -0.04 11.01
C LYS A 85 5.86 -0.32 11.61
N ILE A 86 5.67 -1.52 12.16
CA ILE A 86 4.41 -1.91 12.79
C ILE A 86 4.67 -2.69 14.07
N LYS A 87 3.61 -2.85 14.84
CA LYS A 87 3.51 -3.85 15.89
C LYS A 87 2.36 -4.77 15.51
N ASP A 88 2.67 -6.04 15.25
CA ASP A 88 1.68 -7.03 14.85
C ASP A 88 1.31 -7.90 16.03
N GLN A 89 0.03 -8.18 16.21
CA GLN A 89 -0.47 -9.00 17.32
C GLN A 89 -0.21 -10.49 17.11
N HIS A 90 0.06 -10.93 15.88
CA HIS A 90 0.39 -12.32 15.60
C HIS A 90 1.79 -12.66 16.12
N PRO A 91 1.94 -13.72 16.93
CA PRO A 91 3.25 -14.14 17.42
C PRO A 91 4.21 -14.47 16.28
N GLY A 92 5.43 -13.92 16.36
CA GLY A 92 6.46 -14.17 15.34
C GLY A 92 6.32 -13.37 14.07
N ALA A 93 5.31 -12.52 13.93
CA ALA A 93 5.15 -11.67 12.75
C ALA A 93 6.27 -10.63 12.68
N PRO A 94 6.69 -10.23 11.46
CA PRO A 94 7.67 -9.17 11.30
C PRO A 94 7.16 -7.82 11.80
N ASN A 95 8.09 -6.94 12.16
CA ASN A 95 7.75 -5.57 12.56
C ASN A 95 8.40 -4.49 11.69
N ARG A 96 9.16 -4.90 10.66
CA ARG A 96 9.79 -3.99 9.70
C ARG A 96 9.62 -4.53 8.31
N TYR A 97 9.22 -3.63 7.39
CA TYR A 97 9.09 -3.94 5.97
C TYR A 97 9.75 -2.83 5.19
N GLU A 98 10.37 -3.20 4.07
CA GLU A 98 10.94 -2.26 3.11
C GLU A 98 10.70 -2.80 1.71
N GLY A 99 10.35 -1.95 0.77
CA GLY A 99 10.12 -2.41 -0.58
C GLY A 99 9.81 -1.29 -1.55
N ILE A 100 9.21 -1.68 -2.66
CA ILE A 100 8.86 -0.81 -3.77
C ILE A 100 7.38 -0.95 -4.07
N PHE A 101 6.71 0.18 -4.24
CA PHE A 101 5.35 0.26 -4.81
C PHE A 101 5.46 0.69 -6.27
N MET A 102 4.73 0.01 -7.15
CA MET A 102 4.45 0.49 -8.50
C MET A 102 2.95 0.74 -8.61
N VAL A 103 2.56 1.97 -8.95
CA VAL A 103 1.16 2.41 -8.89
C VAL A 103 0.74 3.00 -10.22
N HIS A 104 -0.28 2.41 -10.85
CA HIS A 104 -0.89 2.94 -12.07
C HIS A 104 -2.18 3.67 -11.72
N LEU A 105 -2.30 4.92 -12.16
CA LEU A 105 -3.51 5.74 -11.93
C LEU A 105 -4.22 5.98 -13.26
N ASN A 106 -5.55 5.98 -13.22
CA ASN A 106 -6.37 6.37 -14.37
C ASN A 106 -6.60 7.89 -14.40
N ASP A 107 -7.40 8.37 -15.34
CA ASP A 107 -7.69 9.81 -15.49
C ASP A 107 -8.41 10.42 -14.28
N GLU A 108 -9.09 9.59 -13.49
CA GLU A 108 -9.76 10.01 -12.26
C GLU A 108 -8.84 9.95 -11.03
N LYS A 109 -7.55 9.67 -11.24
CA LYS A 109 -6.54 9.53 -10.18
C LYS A 109 -6.83 8.35 -9.24
N LYS A 110 -7.53 7.34 -9.74
CA LYS A 110 -7.76 6.09 -9.02
C LYS A 110 -6.79 5.02 -9.49
N CYS A 111 -6.35 4.19 -8.57
CA CYS A 111 -5.38 3.14 -8.88
C CYS A 111 -6.05 1.98 -9.61
N THR A 112 -5.51 1.65 -10.78
CA THR A 112 -5.97 0.51 -11.58
C THR A 112 -5.12 -0.73 -11.36
N LEU A 113 -3.84 -0.54 -11.01
CA LEU A 113 -2.93 -1.64 -10.72
C LEU A 113 -1.92 -1.18 -9.67
N PHE A 114 -1.87 -1.90 -8.57
CA PHE A 114 -0.90 -1.70 -7.50
C PHE A 114 -0.04 -2.95 -7.41
N GLU A 115 1.27 -2.78 -7.48
CA GLU A 115 2.21 -3.89 -7.30
C GLU A 115 3.19 -3.53 -6.19
N GLU A 116 3.47 -4.51 -5.32
CA GLU A 116 4.35 -4.32 -4.18
C GLU A 116 5.37 -5.45 -4.12
N TRP A 117 6.64 -5.07 -4.06
CA TRP A 117 7.75 -5.99 -3.78
C TRP A 117 8.33 -5.56 -2.44
N TYR A 118 8.53 -6.53 -1.53
CA TYR A 118 9.02 -6.19 -0.20
C TYR A 118 9.86 -7.28 0.42
N ASN A 119 10.71 -6.85 1.35
CA ASN A 119 11.38 -7.70 2.32
C ASN A 119 10.91 -7.32 3.70
N PHE A 120 11.13 -8.20 4.66
CA PHE A 120 10.72 -7.96 6.03
C PHE A 120 11.74 -8.56 6.99
N THR A 121 11.74 -8.04 8.22
CA THR A 121 12.55 -8.56 9.30
C THR A 121 11.91 -8.23 10.64
N THR A 122 12.41 -8.84 11.70
CA THR A 122 12.01 -8.52 13.05
C THR A 122 13.19 -7.87 13.76
N VAL A 123 12.94 -6.70 14.32
CA VAL A 123 13.92 -5.95 15.10
C VAL A 123 13.46 -5.96 16.56
N ASP A 124 14.38 -6.27 17.46
CA ASP A 124 14.12 -6.22 18.91
C ASP A 124 13.98 -4.75 19.33
N GLU A 125 12.98 -4.48 20.15
CA GLU A 125 12.70 -3.13 20.65
C GLU A 125 12.77 -3.04 22.16
#